data_1c46432fc95d2a468a9953431bb0c19b
#
_entry.id   1c46432fc95d2a468a9953431bb0c19b
#
_cell.length_a   1.000
_cell.length_b   1.000
_cell.length_c   1.000
_cell.angle_alpha   90.00
_cell.angle_beta   90.00
_cell.angle_gamma   90.00
#
_symmetry.space_group_name_H-M   'P 1'
#
loop_
_entity.id
_entity.type
_entity.pdbx_description
1 polymer ?
#
loop_
_entity_poly.entity_id
_entity_poly.type
_entity_poly.pdbx_seq_one_letter_code
_entity_poly.pdbx_strand_id
1 'polypeptide(L)'
;GWLTPACLIAQLDTQDRLVVLHEVAGKNQTTKEFAQQVTAFCATTFPSHYGGFQDFCDPAGQQASSTASEKSEIRDVEILGGLGIHPSWNYGWSRKDGRSLVHQLLALRVDGTPSLYVSAPGCPVLLQGFLGKYVYPTKRGGTAHDEPDESNHPWADVHACLRYLATGLYTALGLKRPNYTAPTPTKKSQYTGYGMKRREQRAGLPY
;
A
#
# COMPACT_ATOMS: atom_id res chain seq x y z
N GLY A 1 14.61 15.17 3.04
CA GLY A 1 14.03 13.94 2.55
C GLY A 1 13.02 14.22 1.45
N TRP A 2 12.91 13.33 0.50
CA TRP A 2 11.96 13.46 -0.61
C TRP A 2 10.58 13.11 -0.08
N LEU A 3 9.64 14.07 -0.14
CA LEU A 3 8.25 13.81 0.24
C LEU A 3 7.54 13.15 -0.95
N THR A 4 7.12 11.92 -0.75
CA THR A 4 6.35 11.13 -1.73
C THR A 4 4.98 10.78 -1.15
N PRO A 5 4.10 11.79 -0.92
CA PRO A 5 2.79 11.53 -0.36
C PRO A 5 1.96 10.68 -1.33
N ALA A 6 1.12 9.81 -0.78
CA ALA A 6 0.24 8.96 -1.55
C ALA A 6 -1.16 8.90 -0.94
N CYS A 7 -2.17 8.68 -1.78
CA CYS A 7 -3.55 8.47 -1.38
C CYS A 7 -4.17 7.39 -2.26
N LEU A 8 -5.03 6.56 -1.68
CA LEU A 8 -5.87 5.62 -2.41
C LEU A 8 -7.34 5.99 -2.20
N ILE A 9 -8.10 5.95 -3.28
CA ILE A 9 -9.55 6.11 -3.27
C ILE A 9 -10.17 4.74 -3.53
N ALA A 10 -11.07 4.32 -2.63
CA ALA A 10 -11.68 3.01 -2.70
C ALA A 10 -13.16 3.05 -2.29
N GLN A 11 -13.86 1.97 -2.54
CA GLN A 11 -15.22 1.74 -2.07
C GLN A 11 -15.39 0.29 -1.63
N LEU A 12 -16.41 0.04 -0.81
CA LEU A 12 -16.96 -1.30 -0.67
C LEU A 12 -18.03 -1.51 -1.74
N ASP A 13 -18.01 -2.66 -2.37
CA ASP A 13 -19.10 -3.07 -3.25
C ASP A 13 -20.26 -3.73 -2.47
N THR A 14 -21.29 -4.12 -3.16
CA THR A 14 -22.50 -4.77 -2.58
C THR A 14 -22.23 -6.15 -1.98
N GLN A 15 -21.04 -6.69 -2.13
CA GLN A 15 -20.60 -7.99 -1.57
C GLN A 15 -19.53 -7.81 -0.48
N ASP A 16 -19.40 -6.59 0.06
CA ASP A 16 -18.40 -6.20 1.07
C ASP A 16 -16.95 -6.45 0.61
N ARG A 17 -16.68 -6.28 -0.70
CA ARG A 17 -15.34 -6.36 -1.24
C ARG A 17 -14.75 -4.96 -1.34
N LEU A 18 -13.51 -4.83 -0.94
CA LEU A 18 -12.74 -3.59 -1.06
C LEU A 18 -12.27 -3.42 -2.52
N VAL A 19 -12.78 -2.39 -3.18
CA VAL A 19 -12.40 -2.05 -4.56
C VAL A 19 -11.60 -0.76 -4.55
N VAL A 20 -10.30 -0.85 -4.80
CA VAL A 20 -9.43 0.33 -4.96
C VAL A 20 -9.60 0.87 -6.36
N LEU A 21 -10.14 2.07 -6.46
CA LEU A 21 -10.55 2.70 -7.72
C LEU A 21 -9.43 3.52 -8.36
N HIS A 22 -8.76 4.34 -7.53
CA HIS A 22 -7.73 5.27 -7.97
C HIS A 22 -6.63 5.42 -6.94
N GLU A 23 -5.43 5.77 -7.44
CA GLU A 23 -4.31 6.22 -6.63
C GLU A 23 -3.93 7.64 -7.05
N VAL A 24 -3.51 8.44 -6.07
CA VAL A 24 -2.86 9.72 -6.27
C VAL A 24 -1.50 9.63 -5.59
N ALA A 25 -0.42 9.80 -6.34
CA ALA A 25 0.94 9.79 -5.82
C ALA A 25 1.59 11.15 -6.12
N GLY A 26 2.12 11.78 -5.09
CA GLY A 26 2.83 13.05 -5.19
C GLY A 26 4.34 12.84 -5.26
N LYS A 27 5.05 13.90 -5.65
CA LYS A 27 6.51 13.95 -5.63
C LYS A 27 6.97 15.35 -5.23
N ASN A 28 7.76 15.43 -4.17
CA ASN A 28 8.27 16.70 -3.64
C ASN A 28 7.16 17.73 -3.34
N GLN A 29 6.07 17.26 -2.78
CA GLN A 29 4.93 18.09 -2.41
C GLN A 29 4.82 18.19 -0.90
N THR A 30 4.40 19.36 -0.43
CA THR A 30 3.98 19.54 0.96
C THR A 30 2.63 18.85 1.20
N THR A 31 2.29 18.58 2.46
CA THR A 31 0.99 18.03 2.85
C THR A 31 -0.16 18.87 2.31
N LYS A 32 -0.04 20.20 2.34
CA LYS A 32 -1.05 21.12 1.84
C LYS A 32 -1.27 21.00 0.32
N GLU A 33 -0.19 21.03 -0.45
CA GLU A 33 -0.26 20.92 -1.91
C GLU A 33 -0.84 19.57 -2.34
N PHE A 34 -0.40 18.49 -1.69
CA PHE A 34 -0.92 17.17 -1.98
C PHE A 34 -2.40 17.03 -1.61
N ALA A 35 -2.81 17.53 -0.45
CA ALA A 35 -4.22 17.52 -0.04
C ALA A 35 -5.11 18.30 -1.02
N GLN A 36 -4.65 19.46 -1.51
CA GLN A 36 -5.35 20.21 -2.54
C GLN A 36 -5.49 19.41 -3.85
N GLN A 37 -4.44 18.71 -4.26
CA GLN A 37 -4.47 17.84 -5.43
C GLN A 37 -5.49 16.70 -5.25
N VAL A 38 -5.49 16.01 -4.11
CA VAL A 38 -6.45 14.93 -3.81
C VAL A 38 -7.88 15.46 -3.80
N THR A 39 -8.12 16.60 -3.14
CA THR A 39 -9.44 17.22 -3.05
C THR A 39 -9.97 17.60 -4.45
N ALA A 40 -9.15 18.24 -5.27
CA ALA A 40 -9.51 18.60 -6.64
C ALA A 40 -9.80 17.36 -7.51
N PHE A 41 -8.97 16.31 -7.37
CA PHE A 41 -9.18 15.04 -8.05
C PHE A 41 -10.51 14.40 -7.65
N CYS A 42 -10.81 14.31 -6.37
CA CYS A 42 -12.06 13.73 -5.86
C CYS A 42 -13.28 14.53 -6.31
N ALA A 43 -13.20 15.87 -6.27
CA ALA A 43 -14.31 16.73 -6.73
C ALA A 43 -14.63 16.55 -8.22
N THR A 44 -13.60 16.31 -9.03
CA THR A 44 -13.76 16.13 -10.48
C THR A 44 -14.20 14.72 -10.83
N THR A 45 -13.61 13.71 -10.18
CA THR A 45 -13.79 12.29 -10.54
C THR A 45 -15.03 11.69 -9.86
N PHE A 46 -15.36 12.16 -8.66
CA PHE A 46 -16.46 11.64 -7.84
C PHE A 46 -17.41 12.76 -7.36
N PRO A 47 -17.99 13.59 -8.25
CA PRO A 47 -18.75 14.77 -7.86
C PRO A 47 -19.96 14.45 -6.96
N SER A 48 -20.57 13.28 -7.14
CA SER A 48 -21.72 12.83 -6.34
C SER A 48 -21.36 12.38 -4.92
N HIS A 49 -20.07 12.19 -4.63
CA HIS A 49 -19.57 11.70 -3.33
C HIS A 49 -18.66 12.72 -2.64
N TYR A 50 -18.48 13.90 -3.25
CA TYR A 50 -17.65 14.95 -2.68
C TYR A 50 -18.16 15.37 -1.30
N GLY A 51 -17.28 15.28 -0.29
CA GLY A 51 -17.63 15.51 1.12
C GLY A 51 -18.21 14.31 1.87
N GLY A 52 -18.43 13.17 1.20
CA GLY A 52 -18.91 11.92 1.81
C GLY A 52 -17.84 10.83 1.99
N PHE A 53 -16.57 11.20 1.90
CA PHE A 53 -15.48 10.24 2.10
C PHE A 53 -15.23 9.98 3.59
N GLN A 54 -14.87 8.75 3.90
CA GLN A 54 -14.29 8.38 5.18
C GLN A 54 -12.78 8.26 5.00
N ASP A 55 -12.04 9.10 5.71
CA ASP A 55 -10.61 9.25 5.54
C ASP A 55 -9.83 8.46 6.59
N PHE A 56 -8.78 7.79 6.16
CA PHE A 56 -7.83 7.07 7.01
C PHE A 56 -6.41 7.53 6.70
N CYS A 57 -5.56 7.67 7.72
CA CYS A 57 -4.17 8.04 7.51
C CYS A 57 -3.20 7.29 8.42
N ASP A 58 -1.90 7.51 8.17
CA ASP A 58 -0.84 7.07 9.08
C ASP A 58 -0.99 7.77 10.44
N PRO A 59 -0.97 7.04 11.55
CA PRO A 59 -0.88 7.62 12.89
C PRO A 59 0.28 8.62 13.07
N ALA A 60 1.36 8.47 12.32
CA ALA A 60 2.48 9.40 12.33
C ALA A 60 2.10 10.82 11.88
N GLY A 61 1.03 10.99 11.11
CA GLY A 61 0.50 12.32 10.72
C GLY A 61 0.04 13.18 11.90
N GLN A 62 -0.06 12.62 13.11
CA GLN A 62 -0.30 13.36 14.35
C GLN A 62 0.96 14.00 14.95
N GLN A 63 2.13 13.59 14.51
CA GLN A 63 3.38 14.19 14.95
C GLN A 63 3.54 15.57 14.31
N ALA A 64 4.34 16.45 14.93
CA ALA A 64 4.66 17.75 14.33
C ALA A 64 5.24 17.52 12.92
N SER A 65 4.76 18.31 11.95
CA SER A 65 5.21 18.19 10.56
C SER A 65 6.70 18.42 10.46
N SER A 66 7.43 17.49 9.84
CA SER A 66 8.86 17.64 9.57
C SER A 66 9.17 18.74 8.55
N THR A 67 8.14 19.27 7.88
CA THR A 67 8.23 20.36 6.90
C THR A 67 7.86 21.71 7.49
N ALA A 68 7.48 21.76 8.77
CA ALA A 68 7.27 23.01 9.46
C ALA A 68 8.62 23.76 9.56
N SER A 69 8.70 24.93 8.97
CA SER A 69 9.77 25.87 9.28
C SER A 69 9.78 26.13 10.80
N GLU A 70 10.92 26.30 11.41
CA GLU A 70 11.25 26.31 12.86
C GLU A 70 10.26 26.98 13.84
N LYS A 71 9.09 27.42 13.41
CA LYS A 71 8.09 28.12 14.22
C LYS A 71 6.67 27.55 14.17
N SER A 72 6.38 26.49 13.43
CA SER A 72 5.02 25.97 13.29
C SER A 72 4.96 24.53 13.81
N GLU A 73 4.34 24.34 14.97
CA GLU A 73 4.00 23.03 15.54
C GLU A 73 2.75 22.42 14.87
N ILE A 74 2.36 22.91 13.67
CA ILE A 74 1.16 22.45 12.96
C ILE A 74 1.38 21.02 12.49
N ARG A 75 0.47 20.15 12.88
CA ARG A 75 0.48 18.74 12.49
C ARG A 75 -0.11 18.57 11.09
N ASP A 76 0.33 17.54 10.38
CA ASP A 76 -0.21 17.24 9.05
C ASP A 76 -1.72 17.04 9.07
N VAL A 77 -2.27 16.41 10.11
CA VAL A 77 -3.72 16.23 10.29
C VAL A 77 -4.49 17.53 10.44
N GLU A 78 -3.89 18.58 11.01
CA GLU A 78 -4.51 19.90 11.13
C GLU A 78 -4.56 20.61 9.77
N ILE A 79 -3.50 20.44 8.96
CA ILE A 79 -3.47 20.92 7.57
C ILE A 79 -4.56 20.25 6.75
N LEU A 80 -4.69 18.92 6.87
CA LEU A 80 -5.72 18.13 6.20
C LEU A 80 -7.13 18.59 6.63
N GLY A 81 -7.36 18.77 7.95
CA GLY A 81 -8.63 19.24 8.49
C GLY A 81 -9.03 20.60 7.96
N GLY A 82 -8.07 21.52 7.79
CA GLY A 82 -8.31 22.83 7.18
C GLY A 82 -8.75 22.77 5.69
N LEU A 83 -8.55 21.63 5.04
CA LEU A 83 -8.94 21.37 3.64
C LEU A 83 -10.16 20.42 3.54
N GLY A 84 -10.82 20.12 4.67
CA GLY A 84 -12.02 19.27 4.71
C GLY A 84 -11.72 17.76 4.70
N ILE A 85 -10.46 17.36 4.90
CA ILE A 85 -10.06 15.96 5.04
C ILE A 85 -9.88 15.67 6.53
N HIS A 86 -10.73 14.82 7.10
CA HIS A 86 -10.76 14.52 8.53
C HIS A 86 -10.36 13.06 8.79
N PRO A 87 -9.08 12.71 8.66
CA PRO A 87 -8.67 11.32 8.74
C PRO A 87 -8.82 10.76 10.15
N SER A 88 -9.31 9.55 10.20
CA SER A 88 -9.20 8.68 11.36
C SER A 88 -7.96 7.80 11.23
N TRP A 89 -7.43 7.36 12.35
CA TRP A 89 -6.26 6.50 12.41
C TRP A 89 -6.48 5.38 13.40
N ASN A 90 -5.82 4.25 13.12
CA ASN A 90 -5.93 3.06 13.94
C ASN A 90 -4.70 2.86 14.79
N TYR A 91 -4.79 3.24 16.04
CA TYR A 91 -3.81 2.80 17.01
C TYR A 91 -3.93 1.30 17.25
N GLY A 92 -2.80 0.64 17.27
CA GLY A 92 -2.73 -0.74 17.68
C GLY A 92 -2.64 -1.79 16.57
N TRP A 93 -2.63 -1.40 15.29
CA TRP A 93 -2.21 -2.28 14.21
C TRP A 93 -0.72 -2.11 13.94
N SER A 94 0.04 -3.21 14.02
CA SER A 94 1.43 -3.19 13.55
C SER A 94 1.48 -3.19 12.01
N ARG A 95 2.62 -2.78 11.44
CA ARG A 95 2.84 -2.90 9.98
C ARG A 95 2.67 -4.34 9.50
N LYS A 96 3.12 -5.31 10.31
CA LYS A 96 2.97 -6.74 10.03
C LYS A 96 1.51 -7.17 9.98
N ASP A 97 0.69 -6.74 10.95
CA ASP A 97 -0.74 -7.06 11.00
C ASP A 97 -1.47 -6.47 9.79
N GLY A 98 -1.16 -5.22 9.44
CA GLY A 98 -1.73 -4.57 8.25
C GLY A 98 -1.38 -5.30 6.95
N ARG A 99 -0.12 -5.74 6.79
CA ARG A 99 0.26 -6.57 5.63
C ARG A 99 -0.47 -7.91 5.62
N SER A 100 -0.57 -8.57 6.78
CA SER A 100 -1.30 -9.83 6.92
C SER A 100 -2.76 -9.67 6.54
N LEU A 101 -3.40 -8.55 6.91
CA LEU A 101 -4.77 -8.25 6.51
C LEU A 101 -4.89 -8.08 4.98
N VAL A 102 -3.99 -7.32 4.34
CA VAL A 102 -3.99 -7.19 2.89
C VAL A 102 -3.83 -8.55 2.20
N HIS A 103 -2.95 -9.42 2.69
CA HIS A 103 -2.80 -10.78 2.16
C HIS A 103 -4.08 -11.61 2.30
N GLN A 104 -4.80 -11.47 3.41
CA GLN A 104 -6.08 -12.15 3.60
C GLN A 104 -7.16 -11.63 2.64
N LEU A 105 -7.19 -10.32 2.39
CA LEU A 105 -8.11 -9.73 1.43
C LEU A 105 -7.84 -10.18 -0.02
N LEU A 106 -6.59 -10.50 -0.33
CA LEU A 106 -6.19 -11.07 -1.63
C LEU A 106 -6.47 -12.58 -1.74
N ALA A 107 -6.65 -13.27 -0.61
CA ALA A 107 -6.97 -14.69 -0.63
C ALA A 107 -8.36 -14.92 -1.18
N LEU A 108 -8.55 -16.06 -1.87
CA LEU A 108 -9.85 -16.41 -2.41
C LEU A 108 -10.84 -16.75 -1.29
N ARG A 109 -12.03 -16.21 -1.39
CA ARG A 109 -13.18 -16.53 -0.55
C ARG A 109 -13.74 -17.91 -0.94
N VAL A 110 -14.76 -18.36 -0.21
CA VAL A 110 -15.46 -19.62 -0.48
C VAL A 110 -16.07 -19.64 -1.89
N ASP A 111 -16.49 -18.49 -2.39
CA ASP A 111 -17.01 -18.30 -3.73
C ASP A 111 -15.95 -18.26 -4.84
N GLY A 112 -14.69 -18.44 -4.50
CA GLY A 112 -13.56 -18.39 -5.44
C GLY A 112 -13.12 -16.99 -5.85
N THR A 113 -13.67 -15.92 -5.23
CA THR A 113 -13.29 -14.52 -5.52
C THR A 113 -12.48 -13.91 -4.38
N PRO A 114 -11.55 -12.98 -4.65
CA PRO A 114 -10.85 -12.25 -3.58
C PRO A 114 -11.77 -11.21 -2.94
N SER A 115 -11.39 -10.73 -1.75
CA SER A 115 -12.05 -9.60 -1.08
C SER A 115 -11.45 -8.25 -1.44
N LEU A 116 -10.33 -8.22 -2.19
CA LEU A 116 -9.66 -7.02 -2.64
C LEU A 116 -9.55 -7.01 -4.17
N TYR A 117 -10.02 -5.94 -4.77
CA TYR A 117 -9.88 -5.64 -6.19
C TYR A 117 -9.13 -4.33 -6.38
N VAL A 118 -8.36 -4.24 -7.44
CA VAL A 118 -7.59 -3.05 -7.79
C VAL A 118 -7.87 -2.68 -9.24
N SER A 119 -8.27 -1.45 -9.48
CA SER A 119 -8.49 -0.90 -10.82
C SER A 119 -7.15 -0.77 -11.55
N ALA A 120 -6.96 -1.54 -12.62
CA ALA A 120 -5.72 -1.49 -13.40
C ALA A 120 -5.42 -0.11 -13.99
N PRO A 121 -6.39 0.59 -14.62
CA PRO A 121 -6.14 1.93 -15.15
C PRO A 121 -6.01 3.00 -14.05
N GLY A 122 -6.66 2.80 -12.90
CA GLY A 122 -6.67 3.79 -11.81
C GLY A 122 -5.50 3.66 -10.83
N CYS A 123 -4.83 2.49 -10.77
CA CYS A 123 -3.83 2.19 -9.74
C CYS A 123 -2.56 1.53 -10.32
N PRO A 124 -1.87 2.18 -11.28
CA PRO A 124 -0.70 1.59 -11.93
C PRO A 124 0.49 1.38 -10.99
N VAL A 125 0.73 2.29 -10.03
CA VAL A 125 1.85 2.18 -9.07
C VAL A 125 1.57 1.05 -8.08
N LEU A 126 0.36 0.97 -7.53
CA LEU A 126 -0.04 -0.10 -6.62
C LEU A 126 0.11 -1.47 -7.29
N LEU A 127 -0.34 -1.60 -8.55
CA LEU A 127 -0.20 -2.84 -9.31
C LEU A 127 1.26 -3.19 -9.57
N GLN A 128 2.10 -2.23 -9.95
CA GLN A 128 3.53 -2.47 -10.12
C GLN A 128 4.18 -2.94 -8.82
N GLY A 129 3.74 -2.42 -7.68
CA GLY A 129 4.17 -2.89 -6.37
C GLY A 129 3.87 -4.36 -6.17
N PHE A 130 2.64 -4.81 -6.42
CA PHE A 130 2.24 -6.22 -6.35
C PHE A 130 2.98 -7.10 -7.37
N LEU A 131 3.30 -6.56 -8.54
CA LEU A 131 4.03 -7.27 -9.60
C LEU A 131 5.56 -7.31 -9.37
N GLY A 132 6.05 -6.86 -8.22
CA GLY A 132 7.44 -7.04 -7.82
C GLY A 132 8.26 -5.76 -7.68
N LYS A 133 7.65 -4.58 -7.63
CA LYS A 133 8.36 -3.34 -7.29
C LYS A 133 8.40 -3.08 -5.77
N TYR A 134 7.42 -3.55 -5.01
CA TYR A 134 7.45 -3.54 -3.55
C TYR A 134 7.92 -4.90 -3.05
N VAL A 135 9.22 -5.02 -2.79
CA VAL A 135 9.91 -6.29 -2.56
C VAL A 135 10.47 -6.41 -1.16
N TYR A 136 10.66 -7.64 -0.74
CA TYR A 136 11.43 -7.97 0.46
C TYR A 136 12.91 -8.08 0.07
N PRO A 137 13.80 -7.23 0.60
CA PRO A 137 15.22 -7.30 0.29
C PRO A 137 15.80 -8.67 0.67
N THR A 138 16.81 -9.11 -0.07
CA THR A 138 17.50 -10.37 0.22
C THR A 138 18.67 -10.11 1.16
N LYS A 139 18.71 -10.82 2.28
CA LYS A 139 19.85 -10.82 3.21
C LYS A 139 21.09 -11.44 2.54
N ARG A 140 22.27 -11.06 3.02
CA ARG A 140 23.51 -11.72 2.65
C ARG A 140 23.41 -13.19 3.05
N GLY A 141 23.34 -14.10 2.08
CA GLY A 141 23.06 -15.53 2.30
C GLY A 141 21.75 -16.04 1.67
N GLY A 142 21.02 -15.19 0.94
CA GLY A 142 19.91 -15.60 0.07
C GLY A 142 18.54 -15.72 0.74
N THR A 143 18.41 -15.38 2.04
CA THR A 143 17.12 -15.33 2.71
C THR A 143 16.50 -13.94 2.57
N ALA A 144 15.19 -13.87 2.36
CA ALA A 144 14.46 -12.59 2.35
C ALA A 144 14.44 -11.95 3.75
N HIS A 145 14.38 -10.64 3.81
CA HIS A 145 14.06 -9.91 5.04
C HIS A 145 12.61 -10.20 5.46
N ASP A 146 12.32 -10.04 6.75
CA ASP A 146 10.97 -10.22 7.27
C ASP A 146 10.05 -9.03 6.95
N GLU A 147 10.64 -7.92 6.49
CA GLU A 147 9.95 -6.70 6.10
C GLU A 147 10.34 -6.26 4.70
N PRO A 148 9.39 -5.70 3.94
CA PRO A 148 9.67 -5.13 2.63
C PRO A 148 10.53 -3.87 2.73
N ASP A 149 11.08 -3.44 1.60
CA ASP A 149 11.84 -2.21 1.50
C ASP A 149 10.89 -0.99 1.52
N GLU A 150 10.75 -0.38 2.68
CA GLU A 150 9.91 0.82 2.89
C GLU A 150 10.58 2.09 2.30
N SER A 151 11.82 2.03 1.83
CA SER A 151 12.50 3.15 1.15
C SER A 151 12.27 3.18 -0.36
N ASN A 152 11.63 2.15 -0.90
CA ASN A 152 11.40 2.01 -2.34
C ASN A 152 10.17 2.81 -2.80
N HIS A 153 10.31 4.12 -2.87
CA HIS A 153 9.27 5.06 -3.30
C HIS A 153 9.05 5.04 -4.82
N PRO A 154 7.83 5.28 -5.32
CA PRO A 154 6.57 5.52 -4.60
C PRO A 154 5.82 4.24 -4.18
N TRP A 155 6.33 3.05 -4.51
CA TRP A 155 5.60 1.79 -4.29
C TRP A 155 5.36 1.51 -2.82
N ALA A 156 6.35 1.78 -1.95
CA ALA A 156 6.21 1.62 -0.51
C ALA A 156 5.10 2.52 0.06
N ASP A 157 5.00 3.77 -0.40
CA ASP A 157 4.02 4.74 0.07
C ASP A 157 2.59 4.32 -0.29
N VAL A 158 2.38 3.90 -1.55
CA VAL A 158 1.06 3.46 -2.03
C VAL A 158 0.63 2.17 -1.33
N HIS A 159 1.56 1.22 -1.09
CA HIS A 159 1.29 0.03 -0.31
C HIS A 159 1.04 0.33 1.18
N ALA A 160 1.68 1.36 1.73
CA ALA A 160 1.36 1.85 3.08
C ALA A 160 -0.07 2.38 3.14
N CYS A 161 -0.50 3.18 2.16
CA CYS A 161 -1.89 3.65 2.06
C CYS A 161 -2.88 2.49 2.02
N LEU A 162 -2.60 1.43 1.27
CA LEU A 162 -3.47 0.26 1.23
C LEU A 162 -3.58 -0.42 2.60
N ARG A 163 -2.49 -0.49 3.37
CA ARG A 163 -2.54 -1.01 4.75
C ARG A 163 -3.40 -0.14 5.66
N TYR A 164 -3.25 1.20 5.60
CA TYR A 164 -4.05 2.11 6.42
C TYR A 164 -5.52 2.07 6.04
N LEU A 165 -5.83 2.02 4.76
CA LEU A 165 -7.19 1.86 4.25
C LEU A 165 -7.82 0.55 4.77
N ALA A 166 -7.14 -0.58 4.60
CA ALA A 166 -7.65 -1.88 5.03
C ALA A 166 -7.85 -1.94 6.56
N THR A 167 -6.87 -1.51 7.35
CA THR A 167 -6.97 -1.53 8.82
C THR A 167 -7.98 -0.51 9.33
N GLY A 168 -8.11 0.65 8.67
CA GLY A 168 -9.09 1.68 8.95
C GLY A 168 -10.50 1.17 8.77
N LEU A 169 -10.75 0.60 7.62
CA LEU A 169 -12.04 0.02 7.27
C LEU A 169 -12.44 -1.11 8.24
N TYR A 170 -11.52 -2.04 8.54
CA TYR A 170 -11.79 -3.13 9.49
C TYR A 170 -12.16 -2.61 10.88
N THR A 171 -11.50 -1.57 11.34
CA THR A 171 -11.83 -0.96 12.64
C THR A 171 -13.17 -0.21 12.59
N ALA A 172 -13.43 0.53 11.52
CA ALA A 172 -14.69 1.26 11.34
C ALA A 172 -15.91 0.32 11.28
N LEU A 173 -15.73 -0.88 10.72
CA LEU A 173 -16.76 -1.92 10.67
C LEU A 173 -16.86 -2.74 11.97
N GLY A 174 -16.05 -2.45 12.99
CA GLY A 174 -16.02 -3.19 14.26
C GLY A 174 -15.51 -4.64 14.12
N LEU A 175 -14.83 -4.95 13.02
CA LEU A 175 -14.29 -6.29 12.78
C LEU A 175 -13.08 -6.54 13.68
N LYS A 176 -13.04 -7.71 14.31
CA LYS A 176 -11.89 -8.12 15.13
C LYS A 176 -10.69 -8.39 14.22
N ARG A 177 -9.50 -8.09 14.74
CA ARG A 177 -8.25 -8.49 14.08
C ARG A 177 -8.31 -9.98 13.77
N PRO A 178 -8.02 -10.37 12.52
CA PRO A 178 -7.92 -11.79 12.21
C PRO A 178 -6.78 -12.37 13.06
N ASN A 179 -7.06 -13.47 13.76
CA ASN A 179 -6.00 -14.25 14.39
C ASN A 179 -5.18 -14.90 13.27
N TYR A 180 -4.13 -14.21 12.83
CA TYR A 180 -3.22 -14.74 11.83
C TYR A 180 -2.37 -15.85 12.48
N THR A 181 -2.80 -17.08 12.31
CA THR A 181 -1.91 -18.23 12.36
C THR A 181 -1.16 -18.25 11.03
N ALA A 182 0.13 -17.88 11.06
CA ALA A 182 0.97 -18.03 9.88
C ALA A 182 0.80 -19.45 9.34
N PRO A 183 0.55 -19.63 8.02
CA PRO A 183 0.51 -20.96 7.46
C PRO A 183 1.80 -21.66 7.84
N THR A 184 1.68 -22.83 8.48
CA THR A 184 2.84 -23.67 8.79
C THR A 184 3.60 -23.87 7.47
N PRO A 185 4.90 -23.53 7.41
CA PRO A 185 5.64 -23.67 6.16
C PRO A 185 5.51 -25.13 5.71
N THR A 186 4.69 -25.37 4.72
CA THR A 186 4.64 -26.67 4.05
C THR A 186 6.05 -26.98 3.61
N LYS A 187 6.56 -28.16 4.04
CA LYS A 187 7.89 -28.68 3.69
C LYS A 187 8.21 -28.27 2.26
N LYS A 188 9.37 -27.62 2.08
CA LYS A 188 9.88 -27.16 0.78
C LYS A 188 9.53 -28.17 -0.29
N SER A 189 8.64 -27.80 -1.20
CA SER A 189 8.49 -28.50 -2.46
C SER A 189 9.89 -28.53 -3.06
N GLN A 190 10.45 -29.72 -3.22
CA GLN A 190 11.70 -29.92 -3.94
C GLN A 190 11.39 -29.65 -5.42
N TYR A 191 11.26 -28.39 -5.78
CA TYR A 191 11.45 -28.02 -7.17
C TYR A 191 12.93 -28.22 -7.46
N THR A 192 13.24 -29.42 -7.93
CA THR A 192 14.51 -29.71 -8.62
C THR A 192 14.54 -28.78 -9.83
N GLY A 193 15.36 -27.72 -9.71
CA GLY A 193 15.57 -26.79 -10.80
C GLY A 193 15.99 -27.56 -12.04
N TYR A 194 15.27 -27.35 -13.13
CA TYR A 194 15.73 -27.74 -14.45
C TYR A 194 17.04 -26.98 -14.71
N GLY A 195 18.17 -27.68 -14.53
CA GLY A 195 19.47 -27.16 -14.85
C GLY A 195 19.57 -26.93 -16.35
N MET A 196 19.53 -25.69 -16.78
CA MET A 196 19.97 -25.29 -18.10
C MET A 196 21.48 -25.53 -18.17
N LYS A 197 21.89 -26.65 -18.74
CA LYS A 197 23.26 -26.86 -19.16
C LYS A 197 23.62 -25.80 -20.19
N ARG A 198 24.49 -24.86 -19.83
CA ARG A 198 25.16 -23.98 -20.78
C ARG A 198 25.96 -24.89 -21.71
N ARG A 199 25.59 -24.96 -22.99
CA ARG A 199 26.41 -25.46 -24.06
C ARG A 199 27.55 -24.45 -24.26
N GLU A 200 28.76 -24.81 -23.82
CA GLU A 200 29.97 -24.18 -24.28
C GLU A 200 30.14 -24.53 -25.77
N GLN A 201 29.85 -23.57 -26.62
CA GLN A 201 30.30 -23.63 -28.02
C GLN A 201 31.80 -23.26 -28.05
N ARG A 202 32.66 -24.28 -28.10
CA ARG A 202 34.02 -24.09 -28.53
C ARG A 202 34.00 -23.75 -30.01
N ALA A 203 34.31 -22.50 -30.33
CA ALA A 203 34.66 -22.09 -31.67
C ALA A 203 36.09 -22.55 -31.93
N GLY A 204 36.23 -23.64 -32.66
CA GLY A 204 37.46 -23.98 -33.34
C GLY A 204 37.48 -23.28 -34.68
N LEU A 205 38.41 -22.40 -34.88
CA LEU A 205 38.83 -21.97 -36.21
C LEU A 205 39.95 -22.89 -36.71
N PRO A 206 39.92 -23.30 -37.98
CA PRO A 206 41.13 -23.51 -38.73
C PRO A 206 41.20 -22.60 -39.94
N TYR A 207 42.38 -22.02 -40.12
CA TYR A 207 43.00 -21.42 -41.30
C TYR A 207 42.23 -20.36 -42.14
#